data_09426f8e70fac9c407fdb6724c03ce5e
#
_entry.id   09426f8e70fac9c407fdb6724c03ce5e
#
_cell.length_a   1.000
_cell.length_b   1.000
_cell.length_c   1.000
_cell.angle_alpha   90.00
_cell.angle_beta   90.00
_cell.angle_gamma   90.00
#
_symmetry.space_group_name_H-M   'P 1'
#
loop_
_entity.id
_entity.type
_entity.pdbx_description
1 polymer ?
#
loop_
_entity_poly.entity_id
_entity_poly.type
_entity_poly.pdbx_seq_one_letter_code
_entity_poly.pdbx_strand_id
1 'polypeptide(L)'
;MSKDLIKEKLNKFGSSKEPFLFVLSYDLSKFYIQKLALLPSSIKFELNKKENSNNPIKSNQTKIEKFPMLFCEYKKKFDLLQEEIKNGNTYLCNLTAESEIKISITLDEIYEKVEAKFKLRFKNQEDNFVCFSPERFVEIKENKIFTYPMKGTIDASIPNAESIILNDKKELAEHTMVVDLLRNDLGIIASNVKVNKFRYIEEINAGDKKLLQVSSTISADLQENWNEKIGDILTSLLPAGSITGTPKKKTVEILEKLEDYN
;
A
#
# COMPACT_ATOMS: atom_id res chain seq x y z
N MET A 1 17.21 11.58 -12.44
CA MET A 1 16.57 11.92 -13.75
C MET A 1 15.09 11.48 -13.79
N SER A 2 14.70 10.24 -13.46
CA SER A 2 13.28 9.84 -13.46
C SER A 2 12.45 10.51 -12.37
N LYS A 3 12.95 10.59 -11.14
CA LYS A 3 12.24 11.19 -10.00
C LYS A 3 11.91 12.67 -10.22
N ASP A 4 12.81 13.46 -10.79
CA ASP A 4 12.57 14.88 -11.07
C ASP A 4 11.52 15.05 -12.17
N LEU A 5 11.56 14.21 -13.20
CA LEU A 5 10.58 14.23 -14.27
C LEU A 5 9.17 13.82 -13.78
N ILE A 6 9.10 12.83 -12.88
CA ILE A 6 7.82 12.43 -12.23
C ILE A 6 7.26 13.62 -11.45
N LYS A 7 8.08 14.25 -10.63
CA LYS A 7 7.74 15.42 -9.81
C LYS A 7 7.19 16.57 -10.67
N GLU A 8 7.92 16.95 -11.71
CA GLU A 8 7.51 18.01 -12.63
C GLU A 8 6.16 17.71 -13.29
N LYS A 9 5.97 16.50 -13.80
CA LYS A 9 4.72 16.08 -14.43
C LYS A 9 3.56 16.11 -13.46
N LEU A 10 3.71 15.56 -12.27
CA LEU A 10 2.67 15.57 -11.23
C LEU A 10 2.31 17.01 -10.81
N ASN A 11 3.32 17.87 -10.61
CA ASN A 11 3.09 19.29 -10.29
C ASN A 11 2.32 20.01 -11.39
N LYS A 12 2.66 19.74 -12.66
CA LYS A 12 1.95 20.31 -13.82
C LYS A 12 0.47 19.90 -13.83
N PHE A 13 0.18 18.61 -13.60
CA PHE A 13 -1.21 18.14 -13.52
C PHE A 13 -1.95 18.71 -12.32
N GLY A 14 -1.30 18.76 -11.16
CA GLY A 14 -1.88 19.35 -9.96
C GLY A 14 -2.20 20.84 -10.13
N SER A 15 -1.28 21.61 -10.74
CA SER A 15 -1.49 23.05 -11.03
C SER A 15 -2.67 23.30 -11.96
N SER A 16 -2.89 22.40 -12.93
CA SER A 16 -4.01 22.52 -13.86
C SER A 16 -5.36 22.15 -13.22
N LYS A 17 -5.36 21.55 -12.04
CA LYS A 17 -6.55 21.01 -11.33
C LYS A 17 -7.38 20.05 -12.18
N GLU A 18 -6.78 19.42 -13.17
CA GLU A 18 -7.42 18.39 -13.98
C GLU A 18 -7.28 17.02 -13.33
N PRO A 19 -8.35 16.23 -13.25
CA PRO A 19 -8.26 14.88 -12.71
C PRO A 19 -7.33 13.99 -13.54
N PHE A 20 -6.43 13.27 -12.90
CA PHE A 20 -5.47 12.38 -13.55
C PHE A 20 -5.23 11.11 -12.73
N LEU A 21 -4.83 10.05 -13.41
CA LEU A 21 -4.32 8.81 -12.83
C LEU A 21 -2.81 8.80 -12.92
N PHE A 22 -2.15 8.33 -11.88
CA PHE A 22 -0.74 7.99 -11.94
C PHE A 22 -0.49 6.59 -11.38
N VAL A 23 0.50 5.91 -11.96
CA VAL A 23 1.06 4.64 -11.48
C VAL A 23 2.58 4.81 -11.49
N LEU A 24 3.22 4.50 -10.39
CA LEU A 24 4.66 4.63 -10.20
C LEU A 24 5.24 3.29 -9.78
N SER A 25 6.41 2.91 -10.34
CA SER A 25 7.16 1.78 -9.80
C SER A 25 7.73 2.12 -8.42
N TYR A 26 8.02 1.09 -7.63
CA TYR A 26 8.57 1.24 -6.28
C TYR A 26 9.86 2.07 -6.25
N ASP A 27 10.76 1.83 -7.20
CA ASP A 27 12.06 2.50 -7.36
C ASP A 27 11.97 3.86 -8.11
N LEU A 28 10.76 4.25 -8.53
CA LEU A 28 10.50 5.44 -9.36
C LEU A 28 11.23 5.44 -10.72
N SER A 29 11.66 4.30 -11.21
CA SER A 29 12.30 4.17 -12.54
C SER A 29 11.29 4.23 -13.68
N LYS A 30 10.06 3.73 -13.43
CA LYS A 30 8.94 3.72 -14.38
C LYS A 30 7.75 4.50 -13.82
N PHE A 31 7.03 5.15 -14.71
CA PHE A 31 5.80 5.84 -14.34
C PHE A 31 4.81 5.92 -15.49
N TYR A 32 3.55 5.97 -15.13
CA TYR A 32 2.43 6.29 -16.02
C TYR A 32 1.64 7.44 -15.40
N ILE A 33 1.39 8.51 -16.14
CA ILE A 33 0.60 9.67 -15.69
C ILE A 33 -0.26 10.13 -16.85
N GLN A 34 -1.58 10.14 -16.68
CA GLN A 34 -2.53 10.46 -17.74
C GLN A 34 -3.78 11.13 -17.19
N LYS A 35 -4.34 12.12 -17.93
CA LYS A 35 -5.64 12.71 -17.62
C LYS A 35 -6.74 11.64 -17.64
N LEU A 36 -7.67 11.69 -16.71
CA LEU A 36 -8.76 10.69 -16.65
C LEU A 36 -9.58 10.65 -17.94
N ALA A 37 -9.81 11.81 -18.56
CA ALA A 37 -10.54 11.91 -19.83
C ALA A 37 -9.86 11.24 -21.02
N LEU A 38 -8.57 10.91 -20.90
CA LEU A 38 -7.76 10.29 -21.95
C LEU A 38 -7.28 8.87 -21.57
N LEU A 39 -7.82 8.29 -20.51
CA LEU A 39 -7.48 6.93 -20.13
C LEU A 39 -8.01 5.93 -21.18
N PRO A 40 -7.16 5.00 -21.63
CA PRO A 40 -7.62 3.92 -22.51
C PRO A 40 -8.51 2.94 -21.73
N SER A 41 -9.42 2.27 -22.42
CA SER A 41 -10.32 1.26 -21.82
C SER A 41 -9.61 0.06 -21.20
N SER A 42 -8.33 -0.12 -21.50
CA SER A 42 -7.45 -1.15 -20.92
C SER A 42 -6.99 -0.81 -19.48
N ILE A 43 -7.26 0.41 -19.02
CA ILE A 43 -6.98 0.85 -17.63
C ILE A 43 -8.31 1.13 -16.95
N LYS A 44 -8.62 0.36 -15.91
CA LYS A 44 -9.85 0.51 -15.12
C LYS A 44 -9.46 0.63 -13.64
N PHE A 45 -10.18 1.43 -12.88
CA PHE A 45 -9.97 1.53 -11.43
C PHE A 45 -11.28 1.81 -10.69
N GLU A 46 -11.32 1.40 -9.44
CA GLU A 46 -12.40 1.73 -8.52
C GLU A 46 -11.79 2.19 -7.19
N LEU A 47 -12.32 3.30 -6.66
CA LEU A 47 -11.88 3.90 -5.40
C LEU A 47 -13.05 4.02 -4.43
N ASN A 48 -12.87 3.55 -3.19
CA ASN A 48 -13.87 3.68 -2.12
C ASN A 48 -15.25 3.11 -2.47
N LYS A 49 -15.33 2.11 -3.32
CA LYS A 49 -16.61 1.41 -3.55
C LYS A 49 -17.06 0.81 -2.23
N LYS A 50 -18.28 1.15 -1.80
CA LYS A 50 -18.91 0.47 -0.66
C LYS A 50 -19.12 -0.98 -1.07
N GLU A 51 -18.50 -1.88 -0.32
CA GLU A 51 -18.70 -3.30 -0.50
C GLU A 51 -20.19 -3.59 -0.29
N ASN A 52 -20.86 -4.06 -1.33
CA ASN A 52 -22.25 -4.51 -1.23
C ASN A 52 -22.23 -5.88 -0.55
N SER A 53 -22.45 -5.89 0.75
CA SER A 53 -22.37 -7.06 1.64
C SER A 53 -23.37 -8.20 1.34
N ASN A 54 -24.16 -8.12 0.28
CA ASN A 54 -25.29 -9.01 0.05
C ASN A 54 -25.20 -9.91 -1.18
N ASN A 55 -24.13 -9.89 -1.96
CA ASN A 55 -23.93 -10.85 -3.03
C ASN A 55 -22.73 -11.75 -2.72
N PRO A 56 -22.97 -12.95 -2.15
CA PRO A 56 -21.90 -13.95 -2.13
C PRO A 56 -21.55 -14.23 -3.60
N ILE A 57 -20.32 -13.89 -3.99
CA ILE A 57 -19.77 -14.27 -5.29
C ILE A 57 -19.92 -15.78 -5.34
N LYS A 58 -20.80 -16.28 -6.22
CA LYS A 58 -20.83 -17.72 -6.52
C LYS A 58 -19.47 -18.06 -7.10
N SER A 59 -18.59 -18.53 -6.26
CA SER A 59 -17.26 -19.01 -6.65
C SER A 59 -17.45 -20.26 -7.49
N ASN A 60 -17.50 -20.12 -8.80
CA ASN A 60 -16.97 -21.19 -9.61
C ASN A 60 -15.54 -21.35 -9.16
N GLN A 61 -15.19 -22.48 -8.53
CA GLN A 61 -13.90 -22.70 -7.91
C GLN A 61 -12.80 -22.48 -8.94
N THR A 62 -12.24 -21.28 -8.93
CA THR A 62 -11.07 -20.97 -9.75
C THR A 62 -9.89 -21.70 -9.15
N LYS A 63 -9.33 -22.66 -9.86
CA LYS A 63 -8.13 -23.36 -9.41
C LYS A 63 -6.92 -22.45 -9.55
N ILE A 64 -6.21 -22.25 -8.46
CA ILE A 64 -4.95 -21.50 -8.41
C ILE A 64 -3.87 -22.49 -7.99
N GLU A 65 -2.91 -22.72 -8.86
CA GLU A 65 -1.67 -23.42 -8.52
C GLU A 65 -0.62 -22.38 -8.14
N LYS A 66 0.08 -22.57 -7.04
CA LYS A 66 1.07 -21.65 -6.49
C LYS A 66 2.44 -22.32 -6.46
N PHE A 67 3.44 -21.63 -6.91
CA PHE A 67 4.84 -22.06 -6.91
C PHE A 67 5.68 -21.02 -6.14
N PRO A 68 5.57 -21.00 -4.79
CA PRO A 68 6.32 -20.05 -3.99
C PRO A 68 7.82 -20.36 -4.02
N MET A 69 8.63 -19.35 -3.69
CA MET A 69 10.05 -19.52 -3.43
C MET A 69 10.30 -20.69 -2.47
N LEU A 70 11.36 -21.45 -2.69
CA LEU A 70 11.74 -22.54 -1.79
C LEU A 70 12.03 -22.02 -0.39
N PHE A 71 11.56 -22.73 0.63
CA PHE A 71 11.76 -22.31 2.02
C PHE A 71 13.24 -22.11 2.39
N CYS A 72 14.15 -22.91 1.85
CA CYS A 72 15.59 -22.76 2.10
C CYS A 72 16.16 -21.45 1.52
N GLU A 73 15.62 -20.96 0.40
CA GLU A 73 16.00 -19.69 -0.21
C GLU A 73 15.44 -18.51 0.60
N TYR A 74 14.15 -18.57 0.92
CA TYR A 74 13.52 -17.59 1.80
C TYR A 74 14.24 -17.49 3.15
N LYS A 75 14.56 -18.66 3.76
CA LYS A 75 15.25 -18.70 5.05
C LYS A 75 16.61 -18.01 5.01
N LYS A 76 17.39 -18.17 3.94
CA LYS A 76 18.68 -17.48 3.79
C LYS A 76 18.49 -15.95 3.83
N LYS A 77 17.53 -15.43 3.07
CA LYS A 77 17.21 -13.98 3.06
C LYS A 77 16.74 -13.52 4.43
N PHE A 78 15.88 -14.31 5.06
CA PHE A 78 15.37 -14.02 6.39
C PHE A 78 16.47 -14.01 7.45
N ASP A 79 17.40 -14.97 7.43
CA ASP A 79 18.51 -15.02 8.38
C ASP A 79 19.43 -13.80 8.23
N LEU A 80 19.76 -13.38 7.01
CA LEU A 80 20.52 -12.16 6.74
C LEU A 80 19.79 -10.90 7.25
N LEU A 81 18.47 -10.82 7.04
CA LEU A 81 17.67 -9.73 7.58
C LEU A 81 17.68 -9.73 9.12
N GLN A 82 17.60 -10.88 9.75
CA GLN A 82 17.67 -11.00 11.22
C GLN A 82 19.03 -10.51 11.77
N GLU A 83 20.12 -10.71 11.03
CA GLU A 83 21.43 -10.14 11.39
C GLU A 83 21.43 -8.63 11.32
N GLU A 84 20.82 -8.04 10.29
CA GLU A 84 20.68 -6.57 10.17
C GLU A 84 19.83 -5.99 11.32
N ILE A 85 18.77 -6.68 11.73
CA ILE A 85 17.95 -6.29 12.89
C ILE A 85 18.76 -6.39 14.18
N LYS A 86 19.49 -7.49 14.41
CA LYS A 86 20.34 -7.67 15.61
C LYS A 86 21.45 -6.62 15.70
N ASN A 87 21.98 -6.20 14.56
CA ASN A 87 23.00 -5.16 14.46
C ASN A 87 22.41 -3.74 14.62
N GLY A 88 21.09 -3.59 14.78
CA GLY A 88 20.41 -2.30 14.95
C GLY A 88 20.32 -1.48 13.65
N ASN A 89 20.55 -2.07 12.49
CA ASN A 89 20.49 -1.40 11.19
C ASN A 89 19.04 -1.16 10.72
N THR A 90 18.10 -2.00 11.17
CA THR A 90 16.66 -1.82 10.95
C THR A 90 15.88 -2.40 12.13
N TYR A 91 14.68 -1.89 12.40
CA TYR A 91 13.84 -2.32 13.53
C TYR A 91 12.55 -2.99 13.06
N LEU A 92 12.06 -2.59 11.90
CA LEU A 92 10.89 -3.15 11.25
C LEU A 92 11.16 -3.16 9.74
N CYS A 93 10.85 -4.27 9.10
CA CYS A 93 11.10 -4.44 7.67
C CYS A 93 10.04 -5.38 7.07
N ASN A 94 9.65 -5.10 5.83
CA ASN A 94 8.75 -5.93 5.06
C ASN A 94 9.54 -6.63 3.94
N LEU A 95 10.04 -7.83 4.22
CA LEU A 95 10.73 -8.67 3.23
C LEU A 95 9.69 -9.35 2.34
N THR A 96 9.75 -9.09 1.04
CA THR A 96 8.83 -9.65 0.06
C THR A 96 9.49 -10.76 -0.78
N ALA A 97 8.66 -11.62 -1.36
CA ALA A 97 9.09 -12.68 -2.26
C ALA A 97 8.05 -12.88 -3.36
N GLU A 98 8.52 -13.03 -4.58
CA GLU A 98 7.68 -13.35 -5.72
C GLU A 98 7.18 -14.80 -5.64
N SER A 99 5.94 -15.04 -6.06
CA SER A 99 5.38 -16.38 -6.20
C SER A 99 4.75 -16.53 -7.57
N GLU A 100 5.25 -17.47 -8.35
CA GLU A 100 4.61 -17.84 -9.61
C GLU A 100 3.23 -18.45 -9.31
N ILE A 101 2.22 -18.08 -10.11
CA ILE A 101 0.90 -18.68 -10.04
C ILE A 101 0.43 -19.10 -11.42
N LYS A 102 -0.31 -20.22 -11.49
CA LYS A 102 -1.09 -20.62 -12.66
C LYS A 102 -2.56 -20.49 -12.31
N ILE A 103 -3.28 -19.76 -13.12
CA ILE A 103 -4.69 -19.49 -12.93
C ILE A 103 -5.44 -19.63 -14.26
N SER A 104 -6.65 -20.19 -14.22
CA SER A 104 -7.44 -20.48 -15.41
C SER A 104 -8.29 -19.32 -15.94
N ILE A 105 -8.27 -18.18 -15.23
CA ILE A 105 -9.04 -16.98 -15.60
C ILE A 105 -8.11 -15.82 -15.94
N THR A 106 -8.59 -14.91 -16.75
CA THR A 106 -7.85 -13.72 -17.18
C THR A 106 -7.78 -12.66 -16.08
N LEU A 107 -6.83 -11.72 -16.19
CA LEU A 107 -6.73 -10.58 -15.30
C LEU A 107 -7.99 -9.68 -15.33
N ASP A 108 -8.66 -9.60 -16.48
CA ASP A 108 -9.91 -8.86 -16.59
C ASP A 108 -11.05 -9.55 -15.83
N GLU A 109 -11.15 -10.88 -15.89
CA GLU A 109 -12.11 -11.64 -15.09
C GLU A 109 -11.81 -11.56 -13.59
N ILE A 110 -10.53 -11.54 -13.18
CA ILE A 110 -10.14 -11.32 -11.79
C ILE A 110 -10.61 -9.94 -11.33
N TYR A 111 -10.34 -8.89 -12.13
CA TYR A 111 -10.75 -7.53 -11.80
C TYR A 111 -12.27 -7.40 -11.62
N GLU A 112 -13.06 -8.03 -12.47
CA GLU A 112 -14.52 -7.96 -12.40
C GLU A 112 -15.11 -8.77 -11.21
N LYS A 113 -14.45 -9.89 -10.85
CA LYS A 113 -14.94 -10.79 -9.79
C LYS A 113 -14.54 -10.36 -8.38
N VAL A 114 -13.39 -9.72 -8.23
CA VAL A 114 -12.89 -9.34 -6.90
C VAL A 114 -13.53 -8.04 -6.43
N GLU A 115 -14.15 -8.08 -5.25
CA GLU A 115 -14.59 -6.89 -4.54
C GLU A 115 -13.47 -6.40 -3.63
N ALA A 116 -13.08 -5.14 -3.77
CA ALA A 116 -12.10 -4.50 -2.93
C ALA A 116 -12.34 -2.98 -2.86
N LYS A 117 -11.93 -2.37 -1.77
CA LYS A 117 -12.06 -0.92 -1.53
C LYS A 117 -11.33 -0.09 -2.58
N PHE A 118 -10.15 -0.56 -2.97
CA PHE A 118 -9.32 0.03 -4.01
C PHE A 118 -8.90 -1.07 -4.97
N LYS A 119 -9.18 -0.92 -6.24
CA LYS A 119 -8.73 -1.87 -7.26
C LYS A 119 -8.30 -1.16 -8.53
N LEU A 120 -7.30 -1.72 -9.18
CA LEU A 120 -6.73 -1.24 -10.42
C LEU A 120 -6.54 -2.42 -11.37
N ARG A 121 -7.03 -2.28 -12.61
CA ARG A 121 -6.66 -3.07 -13.77
C ARG A 121 -5.80 -2.20 -14.66
N PHE A 122 -4.55 -2.55 -14.84
CA PHE A 122 -3.60 -1.79 -15.63
C PHE A 122 -3.06 -2.64 -16.77
N LYS A 123 -3.18 -2.13 -18.00
CA LYS A 123 -2.60 -2.75 -19.18
C LYS A 123 -2.14 -1.68 -20.15
N ASN A 124 -0.85 -1.64 -20.41
CA ASN A 124 -0.22 -0.85 -21.46
C ASN A 124 0.67 -1.75 -22.33
N GLN A 125 1.65 -1.21 -23.03
CA GLN A 125 2.56 -1.98 -23.89
C GLN A 125 3.59 -2.80 -23.09
N GLU A 126 3.98 -2.33 -21.92
CA GLU A 126 5.04 -2.91 -21.09
C GLU A 126 4.49 -3.71 -19.91
N ASP A 127 3.40 -3.23 -19.29
CA ASP A 127 2.90 -3.74 -18.02
C ASP A 127 1.46 -4.24 -18.17
N ASN A 128 1.17 -5.35 -17.49
CA ASN A 128 -0.15 -5.98 -17.51
C ASN A 128 -0.44 -6.63 -16.13
N PHE A 129 -1.21 -5.96 -15.27
CA PHE A 129 -1.49 -6.45 -13.92
C PHE A 129 -2.86 -6.03 -13.39
N VAL A 130 -3.26 -6.65 -12.29
CA VAL A 130 -4.33 -6.20 -11.40
C VAL A 130 -3.78 -5.98 -10.00
N CYS A 131 -4.32 -5.00 -9.31
CA CYS A 131 -3.96 -4.69 -7.93
C CYS A 131 -5.22 -4.45 -7.10
N PHE A 132 -5.21 -4.99 -5.87
CA PHE A 132 -6.27 -4.82 -4.88
C PHE A 132 -5.65 -4.41 -3.56
N SER A 133 -6.15 -3.37 -2.93
CA SER A 133 -5.63 -2.91 -1.64
C SER A 133 -6.75 -2.54 -0.68
N PRO A 134 -6.67 -2.94 0.59
CA PRO A 134 -7.49 -2.40 1.65
C PRO A 134 -6.96 -1.06 2.15
N GLU A 135 -5.66 -0.78 1.99
CA GLU A 135 -4.94 0.37 2.54
C GLU A 135 -4.83 1.51 1.53
N ARG A 136 -5.07 2.72 2.01
CA ARG A 136 -4.79 3.97 1.29
C ARG A 136 -3.37 4.43 1.58
N PHE A 137 -2.64 4.85 0.56
CA PHE A 137 -1.36 5.51 0.75
C PHE A 137 -1.54 6.85 1.46
N VAL A 138 -2.20 7.78 0.81
CA VAL A 138 -2.59 9.09 1.37
C VAL A 138 -3.94 9.54 0.81
N GLU A 139 -4.58 10.42 1.54
CA GLU A 139 -5.77 11.17 1.09
C GLU A 139 -5.55 12.65 1.38
N ILE A 140 -5.82 13.52 0.41
CA ILE A 140 -5.78 14.96 0.63
C ILE A 140 -7.20 15.51 0.51
N LYS A 141 -7.64 16.23 1.54
CA LYS A 141 -8.95 16.86 1.61
C LYS A 141 -8.87 18.13 2.42
N GLU A 142 -9.44 19.23 1.90
CA GLU A 142 -9.53 20.51 2.61
C GLU A 142 -8.18 20.99 3.18
N ASN A 143 -7.14 21.00 2.36
CA ASN A 143 -5.76 21.35 2.74
C ASN A 143 -5.16 20.49 3.87
N LYS A 144 -5.70 19.31 4.11
CA LYS A 144 -5.14 18.31 5.02
C LYS A 144 -4.75 17.05 4.26
N ILE A 145 -3.61 16.50 4.64
CA ILE A 145 -3.18 15.18 4.21
C ILE A 145 -3.44 14.18 5.33
N PHE A 146 -3.97 13.02 4.96
CA PHE A 146 -4.26 11.91 5.85
C PHE A 146 -3.51 10.65 5.41
N THR A 147 -3.13 9.84 6.38
CA THR A 147 -2.66 8.47 6.16
C THR A 147 -3.29 7.53 7.18
N TYR A 148 -3.41 6.26 6.80
CA TYR A 148 -4.21 5.27 7.52
C TYR A 148 -3.40 3.98 7.70
N PRO A 149 -2.38 3.98 8.58
CA PRO A 149 -1.57 2.78 8.83
C PRO A 149 -2.43 1.62 9.32
N MET A 150 -2.19 0.45 8.76
CA MET A 150 -2.89 -0.78 9.09
C MET A 150 -1.87 -1.85 9.49
N LYS A 151 -1.94 -2.35 10.73
CA LYS A 151 -1.11 -3.44 11.25
C LYS A 151 -1.89 -4.28 12.24
N GLY A 152 -1.76 -5.58 12.11
CA GLY A 152 -2.51 -6.55 12.90
C GLY A 152 -3.82 -6.96 12.22
N THR A 153 -3.94 -8.25 11.90
CA THR A 153 -5.11 -8.83 11.23
C THR A 153 -5.51 -10.11 11.92
N ILE A 154 -6.80 -10.30 12.13
CA ILE A 154 -7.36 -11.52 12.73
C ILE A 154 -8.65 -11.92 12.01
N ASP A 155 -8.94 -13.23 11.96
CA ASP A 155 -10.21 -13.73 11.42
C ASP A 155 -11.37 -13.28 12.32
N ALA A 156 -12.36 -12.60 11.75
CA ALA A 156 -13.51 -12.08 12.49
C ALA A 156 -14.40 -13.19 13.09
N SER A 157 -14.28 -14.43 12.62
CA SER A 157 -15.03 -15.58 13.15
C SER A 157 -14.49 -16.08 14.50
N ILE A 158 -13.29 -15.65 14.89
CA ILE A 158 -12.70 -16.06 16.18
C ILE A 158 -13.46 -15.36 17.33
N PRO A 159 -13.91 -16.10 18.35
CA PRO A 159 -14.56 -15.50 19.50
C PRO A 159 -13.68 -14.43 20.17
N ASN A 160 -14.22 -13.24 20.41
CA ASN A 160 -13.52 -12.09 20.99
C ASN A 160 -12.30 -11.59 20.15
N ALA A 161 -12.31 -11.80 18.83
CA ALA A 161 -11.25 -11.42 17.91
C ALA A 161 -10.77 -9.97 18.10
N GLU A 162 -11.68 -9.01 18.25
CA GLU A 162 -11.35 -7.60 18.49
C GLU A 162 -10.52 -7.42 19.78
N SER A 163 -10.96 -8.01 20.88
CA SER A 163 -10.25 -7.94 22.16
C SER A 163 -8.87 -8.61 22.09
N ILE A 164 -8.78 -9.75 21.38
CA ILE A 164 -7.51 -10.47 21.20
C ILE A 164 -6.50 -9.59 20.47
N ILE A 165 -6.86 -9.06 19.30
CA ILE A 165 -5.92 -8.29 18.48
C ILE A 165 -5.56 -6.94 19.11
N LEU A 166 -6.49 -6.27 19.79
CA LEU A 166 -6.21 -5.01 20.46
C LEU A 166 -5.31 -5.15 21.70
N ASN A 167 -5.31 -6.32 22.36
CA ASN A 167 -4.48 -6.60 23.53
C ASN A 167 -3.16 -7.32 23.20
N ASP A 168 -2.93 -7.66 21.93
CA ASP A 168 -1.67 -8.28 21.52
C ASP A 168 -0.52 -7.26 21.61
N LYS A 169 0.49 -7.61 22.45
CA LYS A 169 1.63 -6.71 22.73
C LYS A 169 2.57 -6.55 21.52
N LYS A 170 2.74 -7.60 20.73
CA LYS A 170 3.57 -7.56 19.52
C LYS A 170 2.92 -6.64 18.49
N GLU A 171 1.63 -6.85 18.19
CA GLU A 171 0.88 -6.03 17.26
C GLU A 171 0.80 -4.56 17.71
N LEU A 172 0.69 -4.31 19.02
CA LEU A 172 0.75 -2.96 19.59
C LEU A 172 2.11 -2.30 19.30
N ALA A 173 3.21 -3.00 19.53
CA ALA A 173 4.56 -2.47 19.30
C ALA A 173 4.80 -2.18 17.81
N GLU A 174 4.47 -3.11 16.92
CA GLU A 174 4.61 -2.92 15.48
C GLU A 174 3.74 -1.76 14.96
N HIS A 175 2.49 -1.69 15.38
CA HIS A 175 1.57 -0.62 15.00
C HIS A 175 2.06 0.76 15.48
N THR A 176 2.58 0.84 16.70
CA THR A 176 3.15 2.09 17.26
C THR A 176 4.35 2.56 16.43
N MET A 177 5.25 1.65 16.06
CA MET A 177 6.40 1.99 15.22
C MET A 177 5.98 2.52 13.84
N VAL A 178 4.98 1.89 13.19
CA VAL A 178 4.49 2.35 11.89
C VAL A 178 3.77 3.70 11.99
N VAL A 179 2.98 3.91 13.05
CA VAL A 179 2.34 5.21 13.31
C VAL A 179 3.39 6.31 13.46
N ASP A 180 4.46 6.07 14.23
CA ASP A 180 5.53 7.04 14.40
C ASP A 180 6.30 7.31 13.10
N LEU A 181 6.61 6.27 12.33
CA LEU A 181 7.22 6.39 11.02
C LEU A 181 6.39 7.29 10.08
N LEU A 182 5.08 7.05 9.98
CA LEU A 182 4.21 7.84 9.10
C LEU A 182 3.97 9.27 9.63
N ARG A 183 4.02 9.49 10.95
CA ARG A 183 4.07 10.84 11.52
C ARG A 183 5.32 11.60 11.06
N ASN A 184 6.47 10.94 11.09
CA ASN A 184 7.72 11.52 10.61
C ASN A 184 7.65 11.81 9.09
N ASP A 185 7.13 10.88 8.29
CA ASP A 185 6.93 11.07 6.86
C ASP A 185 6.06 12.31 6.57
N LEU A 186 4.91 12.43 7.24
CA LEU A 186 4.05 13.61 7.08
C LEU A 186 4.74 14.90 7.56
N GLY A 187 5.58 14.82 8.60
CA GLY A 187 6.34 15.96 9.11
C GLY A 187 7.35 16.54 8.13
N ILE A 188 7.76 15.77 7.11
CA ILE A 188 8.66 16.25 6.04
C ILE A 188 7.95 17.26 5.12
N ILE A 189 6.67 17.06 4.88
CA ILE A 189 5.91 17.75 3.82
C ILE A 189 4.77 18.65 4.34
N ALA A 190 4.44 18.58 5.61
CA ALA A 190 3.28 19.19 6.21
C ALA A 190 3.56 19.62 7.66
N SER A 191 2.67 20.42 8.24
CA SER A 191 2.76 20.90 9.63
C SER A 191 1.61 20.34 10.47
N ASN A 192 1.68 20.55 11.81
CA ASN A 192 0.61 20.19 12.74
C ASN A 192 0.20 18.71 12.65
N VAL A 193 1.18 17.81 12.56
CA VAL A 193 0.94 16.36 12.48
C VAL A 193 0.24 15.86 13.74
N LYS A 194 -0.90 15.19 13.58
CA LYS A 194 -1.73 14.67 14.67
C LYS A 194 -2.17 13.25 14.42
N VAL A 195 -2.16 12.41 15.45
CA VAL A 195 -2.85 11.13 15.47
C VAL A 195 -4.30 11.39 15.90
N ASN A 196 -5.21 11.37 14.96
CA ASN A 196 -6.62 11.67 15.21
C ASN A 196 -7.34 10.51 15.89
N LYS A 197 -7.00 9.28 15.49
CA LYS A 197 -7.53 8.07 16.07
C LYS A 197 -6.44 7.00 16.10
N PHE A 198 -6.20 6.42 17.25
CA PHE A 198 -5.17 5.41 17.45
C PHE A 198 -5.81 4.05 17.70
N ARG A 199 -5.43 3.03 16.91
CA ARG A 199 -5.87 1.65 17.02
C ARG A 199 -7.38 1.47 17.11
N TYR A 200 -8.04 1.51 15.99
CA TYR A 200 -9.46 1.14 15.86
C TYR A 200 -9.59 -0.04 14.89
N ILE A 201 -10.69 -0.75 14.99
CA ILE A 201 -10.96 -1.90 14.13
C ILE A 201 -11.65 -1.46 12.84
N GLU A 202 -11.14 -1.94 11.71
CA GLU A 202 -11.83 -1.96 10.42
C GLU A 202 -12.13 -3.41 10.03
N GLU A 203 -13.34 -3.66 9.54
CA GLU A 203 -13.73 -4.93 8.97
C GLU A 203 -13.39 -4.93 7.48
N ILE A 204 -12.76 -6.01 7.01
CA ILE A 204 -12.39 -6.21 5.61
C ILE A 204 -12.98 -7.50 5.11
N ASN A 205 -13.66 -7.45 3.96
CA ASN A 205 -14.11 -8.64 3.27
C ASN A 205 -12.94 -9.30 2.52
N ALA A 206 -12.70 -10.56 2.79
CA ALA A 206 -11.65 -11.36 2.18
C ALA A 206 -12.26 -12.61 1.51
N GLY A 207 -13.06 -12.37 0.47
CA GLY A 207 -13.83 -13.41 -0.21
C GLY A 207 -14.99 -13.92 0.66
N ASP A 208 -14.95 -15.17 1.05
CA ASP A 208 -15.93 -15.82 1.92
C ASP A 208 -15.67 -15.63 3.42
N LYS A 209 -14.63 -14.87 3.78
CA LYS A 209 -14.26 -14.55 5.16
C LYS A 209 -14.28 -13.06 5.42
N LYS A 210 -14.46 -12.72 6.68
CA LYS A 210 -14.27 -11.38 7.20
C LYS A 210 -13.02 -11.33 8.07
N LEU A 211 -12.24 -10.29 7.90
CA LEU A 211 -11.06 -10.02 8.70
C LEU A 211 -11.26 -8.74 9.50
N LEU A 212 -10.79 -8.72 10.73
CA LEU A 212 -10.62 -7.51 11.52
C LEU A 212 -9.20 -7.03 11.39
N GLN A 213 -9.03 -5.76 11.07
CA GLN A 213 -7.72 -5.14 10.92
C GLN A 213 -7.62 -3.90 11.80
N VAL A 214 -6.48 -3.75 12.48
CA VAL A 214 -6.21 -2.58 13.32
C VAL A 214 -5.67 -1.45 12.47
N SER A 215 -6.36 -0.30 12.50
CA SER A 215 -6.02 0.91 11.77
C SER A 215 -5.80 2.10 12.71
N SER A 216 -5.09 3.10 12.25
CA SER A 216 -5.02 4.43 12.87
C SER A 216 -5.26 5.51 11.81
N THR A 217 -5.57 6.72 12.24
CA THR A 217 -5.72 7.88 11.36
C THR A 217 -4.75 8.97 11.80
N ILE A 218 -3.89 9.40 10.90
CA ILE A 218 -2.93 10.49 11.12
C ILE A 218 -3.25 11.57 10.11
N SER A 219 -3.20 12.82 10.51
CA SER A 219 -3.38 13.98 9.62
C SER A 219 -2.32 15.03 9.83
N ALA A 220 -2.10 15.86 8.81
CA ALA A 220 -1.26 17.04 8.89
C ALA A 220 -1.81 18.15 7.98
N ASP A 221 -1.45 19.39 8.25
CA ASP A 221 -1.90 20.56 7.50
C ASP A 221 -0.93 20.85 6.35
N LEU A 222 -1.43 20.88 5.13
CA LEU A 222 -0.72 21.27 3.91
C LEU A 222 -0.84 22.78 3.68
N GLN A 223 0.09 23.33 2.91
CA GLN A 223 0.00 24.70 2.40
C GLN A 223 -1.17 24.84 1.41
N GLU A 224 -1.76 26.01 1.30
CA GLU A 224 -2.92 26.26 0.42
C GLU A 224 -2.67 25.90 -1.06
N ASN A 225 -1.42 26.06 -1.52
CA ASN A 225 -1.01 25.72 -2.89
C ASN A 225 -0.44 24.29 -3.05
N TRP A 226 -0.83 23.36 -2.18
CA TRP A 226 -0.31 21.97 -2.21
C TRP A 226 -0.53 21.28 -3.56
N ASN A 227 -1.59 21.62 -4.27
CA ASN A 227 -1.87 21.04 -5.60
C ASN A 227 -0.76 21.37 -6.62
N GLU A 228 -0.12 22.53 -6.54
CA GLU A 228 1.03 22.88 -7.40
C GLU A 228 2.30 22.11 -7.04
N LYS A 229 2.33 21.51 -5.84
CA LYS A 229 3.47 20.77 -5.29
C LYS A 229 3.15 19.28 -5.04
N ILE A 230 2.11 18.77 -5.68
CA ILE A 230 1.68 17.35 -5.45
C ILE A 230 2.78 16.34 -5.80
N GLY A 231 3.60 16.64 -6.80
CA GLY A 231 4.76 15.84 -7.17
C GLY A 231 5.85 15.86 -6.10
N ASP A 232 6.13 17.03 -5.50
CA ASP A 232 7.05 17.17 -4.37
C ASP A 232 6.57 16.36 -3.17
N ILE A 233 5.30 16.49 -2.82
CA ILE A 233 4.66 15.77 -1.72
C ILE A 233 4.79 14.27 -1.92
N LEU A 234 4.32 13.74 -3.04
CA LEU A 234 4.32 12.30 -3.29
C LEU A 234 5.72 11.72 -3.37
N THR A 235 6.65 12.36 -4.09
CA THR A 235 8.03 11.85 -4.23
C THR A 235 8.85 11.96 -2.95
N SER A 236 8.47 12.80 -1.99
CA SER A 236 9.09 12.87 -0.66
C SER A 236 8.59 11.78 0.28
N LEU A 237 7.35 11.31 0.11
CA LEU A 237 6.77 10.23 0.89
C LEU A 237 7.18 8.84 0.39
N LEU A 238 7.53 8.71 -0.90
CA LEU A 238 7.89 7.43 -1.51
C LEU A 238 9.38 7.08 -1.33
N PRO A 239 9.70 5.77 -1.20
CA PRO A 239 8.75 4.68 -1.04
C PRO A 239 7.97 4.78 0.28
N ALA A 240 6.74 4.25 0.30
CA ALA A 240 5.87 4.36 1.47
C ALA A 240 6.48 3.67 2.70
N GLY A 241 6.51 4.38 3.84
CA GLY A 241 7.09 3.85 5.08
C GLY A 241 6.41 2.58 5.59
N SER A 242 5.07 2.48 5.46
CA SER A 242 4.29 1.29 5.83
C SER A 242 4.67 0.03 5.05
N ILE A 243 5.23 0.18 3.86
CA ILE A 243 5.64 -0.92 2.96
C ILE A 243 7.11 -1.27 3.14
N THR A 244 7.96 -0.30 3.47
CA THR A 244 9.41 -0.50 3.60
C THR A 244 9.81 -0.94 5.00
N GLY A 245 9.72 -0.03 5.95
CA GLY A 245 10.14 -0.23 7.33
C GLY A 245 10.89 0.97 7.91
N THR A 246 11.58 0.76 9.02
CA THR A 246 12.23 1.84 9.77
C THR A 246 13.60 1.43 10.34
N PRO A 247 14.65 2.30 10.22
CA PRO A 247 14.70 3.61 9.55
C PRO A 247 14.60 3.47 8.02
N LYS A 248 13.71 4.24 7.39
CA LYS A 248 13.31 4.04 5.99
C LYS A 248 14.49 3.87 5.02
N LYS A 249 15.43 4.83 5.00
CA LYS A 249 16.56 4.82 4.06
C LYS A 249 17.41 3.55 4.20
N LYS A 250 17.78 3.20 5.42
CA LYS A 250 18.63 2.04 5.68
C LYS A 250 17.90 0.73 5.38
N THR A 251 16.62 0.67 5.68
CA THR A 251 15.79 -0.50 5.41
C THR A 251 15.65 -0.75 3.90
N VAL A 252 15.45 0.31 3.10
CA VAL A 252 15.42 0.20 1.63
C VAL A 252 16.75 -0.35 1.10
N GLU A 253 17.90 0.17 1.55
CA GLU A 253 19.23 -0.34 1.15
C GLU A 253 19.44 -1.83 1.50
N ILE A 254 18.85 -2.29 2.59
CA ILE A 254 18.89 -3.71 3.00
C ILE A 254 18.00 -4.55 2.09
N LEU A 255 16.77 -4.10 1.85
CA LEU A 255 15.81 -4.81 0.99
C LEU A 255 16.31 -4.95 -0.44
N GLU A 256 16.89 -3.90 -1.03
CA GLU A 256 17.48 -3.93 -2.38
C GLU A 256 18.60 -4.99 -2.54
N LYS A 257 19.25 -5.38 -1.42
CA LYS A 257 20.26 -6.44 -1.44
C LYS A 257 19.70 -7.84 -1.23
N LEU A 258 18.53 -7.93 -0.58
CA LEU A 258 17.91 -9.21 -0.22
C LEU A 258 16.85 -9.65 -1.23
N GLU A 259 16.16 -8.70 -1.85
CA GLU A 259 15.17 -8.95 -2.88
C GLU A 259 15.86 -8.95 -4.25
N ASP A 260 15.74 -10.03 -5.00
CA ASP A 260 16.41 -10.31 -6.27
C ASP A 260 15.48 -10.21 -7.49
N TYR A 261 14.36 -9.55 -7.32
CA TYR A 261 13.38 -9.25 -8.37
C TYR A 261 13.06 -7.75 -8.41
N ASN A 262 12.64 -7.24 -9.57
CA ASN A 262 12.35 -5.82 -9.82
C ASN A 262 10.84 -5.60 -9.99
#